data_72a2893bbc0212ceb405b48b02cf657c
#
_entry.id   72a2893bbc0212ceb405b48b02cf657c
#
_cell.length_a   1.000
_cell.length_b   1.000
_cell.length_c   1.000
_cell.angle_alpha   90.00
_cell.angle_beta   90.00
_cell.angle_gamma   90.00
#
_symmetry.space_group_name_H-M   'P 1'
#
loop_
_entity.id
_entity.type
_entity.pdbx_description
1 polymer ?
#
loop_
_entity_poly.entity_id
_entity_poly.type
_entity_poly.pdbx_seq_one_letter_code
_entity_poly.pdbx_strand_id
1 'polypeptide(L)'
;LQFIGNVIVNENKCAQKPVFTKPHKPIIRTDIPYVEGSRQQLERLGKKAYIDKIRNEKKLLLTDTSMRDAHQSLVATRLRTYDFLQAAPATEAYMKDLFSLEMWGGATYDVAYRFLNESPWIRLQKLRKEIPDILFQMLFRASNGVGYTNYPDNVITKFIKEAYEKNPLNGSSDAMNGFPHIRKA
;
A
#
# COMPACT_ATOMS: atom_id res chain seq x y z
N LEU A 1 17.34 11.61 14.88
CA LEU A 1 17.33 11.03 16.23
C LEU A 1 18.23 11.84 17.18
N GLN A 2 19.48 12.14 16.81
CA GLN A 2 20.42 12.90 17.66
C GLN A 2 19.86 14.27 18.07
N PHE A 3 19.24 15.01 17.17
CA PHE A 3 18.60 16.28 17.46
C PHE A 3 17.48 16.11 18.51
N ILE A 4 16.60 15.11 18.33
CA ILE A 4 15.50 14.83 19.27
C ILE A 4 16.06 14.44 20.65
N GLY A 5 17.08 13.57 20.68
CA GLY A 5 17.75 13.20 21.91
C GLY A 5 18.37 14.40 22.65
N ASN A 6 19.02 15.29 21.91
CA ASN A 6 19.59 16.50 22.49
C ASN A 6 18.52 17.46 23.02
N VAL A 7 17.39 17.62 22.33
CA VAL A 7 16.27 18.43 22.80
C VAL A 7 15.68 17.89 24.10
N ILE A 8 15.51 16.57 24.18
CA ILE A 8 14.92 15.92 25.36
C ILE A 8 15.87 15.98 26.58
N VAL A 9 17.15 15.71 26.34
CA VAL A 9 18.15 15.58 27.42
C VAL A 9 18.71 16.94 27.84
N ASN A 10 18.95 17.85 26.89
CA ASN A 10 19.66 19.10 27.09
C ASN A 10 18.77 20.35 27.02
N GLU A 11 17.46 20.21 27.13
CA GLU A 11 16.48 21.30 27.11
C GLU A 11 16.65 22.29 25.96
N ASN A 12 17.04 21.81 24.79
CA ASN A 12 17.15 22.59 23.55
C ASN A 12 18.19 23.74 23.56
N LYS A 13 18.99 23.90 24.62
CA LYS A 13 19.92 25.03 24.72
C LYS A 13 21.12 24.94 23.76
N CYS A 14 21.45 23.75 23.29
CA CYS A 14 22.63 23.52 22.45
C CYS A 14 22.33 22.75 21.13
N ALA A 15 21.07 22.43 20.84
CA ALA A 15 20.74 21.65 19.67
C ALA A 15 20.59 22.54 18.43
N GLN A 16 21.45 22.36 17.44
CA GLN A 16 21.24 22.97 16.14
C GLN A 16 20.00 22.37 15.49
N LYS A 17 19.08 23.21 15.01
CA LYS A 17 17.92 22.75 14.26
C LYS A 17 18.39 22.04 12.99
N PRO A 18 17.88 20.85 12.67
CA PRO A 18 18.22 20.20 11.42
C PRO A 18 17.75 21.06 10.26
N VAL A 19 18.62 21.22 9.28
CA VAL A 19 18.24 21.86 8.01
C VAL A 19 17.45 20.83 7.22
N PHE A 20 16.14 21.03 7.11
CA PHE A 20 15.31 20.22 6.25
C PHE A 20 15.47 20.69 4.80
N THR A 21 16.20 19.93 4.00
CA THR A 21 16.18 20.10 2.56
C THR A 21 14.87 19.55 2.00
N LYS A 22 14.33 20.19 0.96
CA LYS A 22 13.17 19.63 0.26
C LYS A 22 13.53 18.22 -0.23
N PRO A 23 12.69 17.21 -0.01
CA PRO A 23 12.95 15.86 -0.51
C PRO A 23 13.09 15.92 -2.04
N HIS A 24 14.14 15.29 -2.56
CA HIS A 24 14.28 15.13 -3.99
C HIS A 24 13.21 14.17 -4.49
N LYS A 25 12.43 14.62 -5.46
CA LYS A 25 11.55 13.71 -6.18
C LYS A 25 12.40 12.79 -7.06
N PRO A 26 12.07 11.50 -7.13
CA PRO A 26 12.73 10.60 -8.06
C PRO A 26 12.62 11.15 -9.48
N ILE A 27 13.74 11.17 -10.21
CA ILE A 27 13.74 11.52 -11.62
C ILE A 27 13.28 10.31 -12.40
N ILE A 28 12.16 10.45 -13.13
CA ILE A 28 11.64 9.40 -13.99
C ILE A 28 12.29 9.56 -15.36
N ARG A 29 12.99 8.52 -15.81
CA ARG A 29 13.59 8.47 -17.14
C ARG A 29 12.51 8.27 -18.20
N THR A 30 12.71 8.87 -19.36
CA THR A 30 11.77 8.76 -20.49
C THR A 30 12.04 7.54 -21.38
N ASP A 31 13.19 6.89 -21.20
CA ASP A 31 13.66 5.75 -21.99
C ASP A 31 13.40 4.40 -21.32
N ILE A 32 12.43 4.32 -20.40
CA ILE A 32 12.08 3.06 -19.73
C ILE A 32 11.34 2.16 -20.72
N PRO A 33 11.77 0.90 -20.92
CA PRO A 33 11.04 -0.05 -21.72
C PRO A 33 9.62 -0.24 -21.17
N TYR A 34 8.66 -0.37 -22.10
CA TYR A 34 7.29 -0.69 -21.70
C TYR A 34 7.23 -2.10 -21.09
N VAL A 35 6.66 -2.19 -19.90
CA VAL A 35 6.34 -3.44 -19.21
C VAL A 35 4.85 -3.44 -18.90
N GLU A 36 4.16 -4.52 -19.29
CA GLU A 36 2.77 -4.70 -18.92
C GLU A 36 2.65 -5.03 -17.44
N GLY A 37 1.99 -4.16 -16.67
CA GLY A 37 1.83 -4.34 -15.22
C GLY A 37 0.93 -5.54 -14.86
N SER A 38 1.10 -6.05 -13.65
CA SER A 38 0.37 -7.23 -13.17
C SER A 38 -1.15 -7.06 -13.20
N ARG A 39 -1.64 -5.86 -12.97
CA ARG A 39 -3.07 -5.55 -13.06
C ARG A 39 -3.56 -5.56 -14.51
N GLN A 40 -2.84 -4.94 -15.42
CA GLN A 40 -3.17 -4.95 -16.85
C GLN A 40 -3.21 -6.40 -17.37
N GLN A 41 -2.27 -7.24 -16.93
CA GLN A 41 -2.27 -8.67 -17.29
C GLN A 41 -3.51 -9.39 -16.78
N LEU A 42 -3.93 -9.13 -15.53
CA LEU A 42 -5.17 -9.69 -14.97
C LEU A 42 -6.40 -9.24 -15.75
N GLU A 43 -6.49 -7.97 -16.11
CA GLU A 43 -7.60 -7.42 -16.88
C GLU A 43 -7.66 -8.01 -18.28
N ARG A 44 -6.53 -8.14 -18.96
CA ARG A 44 -6.45 -8.70 -20.33
C ARG A 44 -6.74 -10.20 -20.36
N LEU A 45 -6.18 -10.98 -19.44
CA LEU A 45 -6.31 -12.44 -19.41
C LEU A 45 -7.61 -12.92 -18.77
N GLY A 46 -8.16 -12.12 -17.87
CA GLY A 46 -9.24 -12.55 -16.98
C GLY A 46 -8.74 -13.44 -15.84
N LYS A 47 -9.58 -13.59 -14.81
CA LYS A 47 -9.20 -14.22 -13.53
C LYS A 47 -8.65 -15.64 -13.68
N LYS A 48 -9.34 -16.49 -14.46
CA LYS A 48 -8.95 -17.91 -14.60
C LYS A 48 -7.59 -18.06 -15.25
N ALA A 49 -7.40 -17.47 -16.42
CA ALA A 49 -6.15 -17.58 -17.16
C ALA A 49 -4.98 -16.90 -16.43
N TYR A 50 -5.23 -15.81 -15.72
CA TYR A 50 -4.21 -15.18 -14.89
C TYR A 50 -3.77 -16.08 -13.73
N ILE A 51 -4.70 -16.74 -13.03
CA ILE A 51 -4.39 -17.70 -11.97
C ILE A 51 -3.57 -18.88 -12.53
N ASP A 52 -3.96 -19.42 -13.68
CA ASP A 52 -3.24 -20.52 -14.33
C ASP A 52 -1.83 -20.08 -14.76
N LYS A 53 -1.68 -18.86 -15.27
CA LYS A 53 -0.37 -18.26 -15.55
C LYS A 53 0.50 -18.22 -14.29
N ILE A 54 -0.02 -17.69 -13.18
CA ILE A 54 0.73 -17.57 -11.94
C ILE A 54 1.14 -18.95 -11.37
N ARG A 55 0.25 -19.94 -11.45
CA ARG A 55 0.55 -21.31 -11.00
C ARG A 55 1.66 -21.98 -11.80
N ASN A 56 1.76 -21.65 -13.09
CA ASN A 56 2.77 -22.20 -14.00
C ASN A 56 4.04 -21.34 -14.11
N GLU A 57 4.06 -20.18 -13.45
CA GLU A 57 5.22 -19.28 -13.46
C GLU A 57 6.39 -19.93 -12.72
N LYS A 58 7.56 -19.93 -13.36
CA LYS A 58 8.80 -20.49 -12.80
C LYS A 58 9.73 -19.41 -12.28
N LYS A 59 9.46 -18.15 -12.61
CA LYS A 59 10.23 -17.02 -12.10
C LYS A 59 9.74 -16.65 -10.72
N LEU A 60 10.66 -16.10 -9.92
CA LEU A 60 10.32 -15.52 -8.64
C LEU A 60 9.36 -14.35 -8.83
N LEU A 61 8.24 -14.39 -8.15
CA LEU A 61 7.26 -13.31 -8.10
C LEU A 61 7.54 -12.46 -6.87
N LEU A 62 7.72 -11.16 -7.06
CA LEU A 62 8.06 -10.22 -6.00
C LEU A 62 6.83 -9.39 -5.61
N THR A 63 6.62 -9.26 -4.32
CA THR A 63 5.68 -8.30 -3.73
C THR A 63 6.47 -7.24 -2.98
N ASP A 64 6.26 -5.99 -3.31
CA ASP A 64 6.80 -4.88 -2.53
C ASP A 64 5.86 -4.54 -1.36
N THR A 65 6.43 -4.35 -0.17
CA THR A 65 5.68 -4.03 1.06
C THR A 65 6.04 -2.66 1.63
N SER A 66 6.76 -1.84 0.88
CA SER A 66 7.29 -0.55 1.35
C SER A 66 6.19 0.39 1.85
N MET A 67 5.04 0.39 1.20
CA MET A 67 3.93 1.29 1.53
C MET A 67 3.04 0.79 2.67
N ARG A 68 3.18 -0.46 3.11
CA ARG A 68 2.44 -0.99 4.26
C ARG A 68 3.36 -1.48 5.36
N ASP A 69 4.04 -2.62 5.19
CA ASP A 69 4.78 -3.26 6.26
C ASP A 69 6.10 -2.55 6.57
N ALA A 70 6.88 -2.21 5.56
CA ALA A 70 8.16 -1.56 5.78
C ALA A 70 8.00 -0.19 6.47
N HIS A 71 7.06 0.64 6.02
CA HIS A 71 6.82 1.91 6.69
C HIS A 71 6.19 1.73 8.09
N GLN A 72 5.39 0.70 8.29
CA GLN A 72 4.87 0.34 9.61
C GLN A 72 6.01 -0.02 10.56
N SER A 73 6.93 -0.85 10.14
CA SER A 73 8.01 -1.41 10.95
C SER A 73 9.16 -0.42 11.17
N LEU A 74 9.50 0.38 10.15
CA LEU A 74 10.67 1.26 10.20
C LEU A 74 10.36 2.68 10.67
N VAL A 75 9.17 3.21 10.37
CA VAL A 75 8.78 4.58 10.71
C VAL A 75 7.46 4.67 11.49
N ALA A 76 7.08 3.58 12.16
CA ALA A 76 5.90 3.48 13.02
C ALA A 76 4.61 3.97 12.33
N THR A 77 4.44 3.69 11.04
CA THR A 77 3.30 4.10 10.22
C THR A 77 3.07 5.63 10.13
N ARG A 78 4.12 6.42 10.31
CA ARG A 78 3.99 7.89 10.36
C ARG A 78 4.12 8.59 9.02
N LEU A 79 4.41 7.89 7.91
CA LEU A 79 4.39 8.49 6.58
C LEU A 79 2.97 8.90 6.19
N ARG A 80 2.84 10.10 5.69
CA ARG A 80 1.57 10.66 5.22
C ARG A 80 1.28 10.24 3.79
N THR A 81 0.03 10.33 3.40
CA THR A 81 -0.38 10.10 2.01
C THR A 81 0.43 10.96 1.03
N TYR A 82 0.76 12.18 1.42
CA TYR A 82 1.61 13.06 0.62
C TYR A 82 2.97 12.44 0.29
N ASP A 83 3.63 11.79 1.26
CA ASP A 83 4.96 11.20 1.09
C ASP A 83 4.90 10.03 0.09
N PHE A 84 3.89 9.19 0.19
CA PHE A 84 3.68 8.10 -0.77
C PHE A 84 3.42 8.62 -2.19
N LEU A 85 2.65 9.70 -2.32
CA LEU A 85 2.37 10.31 -3.62
C LEU A 85 3.62 10.93 -4.27
N GLN A 86 4.66 11.26 -3.51
CA GLN A 86 5.94 11.67 -4.10
C GLN A 86 6.69 10.48 -4.74
N ALA A 87 6.55 9.27 -4.17
CA ALA A 87 7.20 8.06 -4.67
C ALA A 87 6.36 7.31 -5.73
N ALA A 88 5.05 7.47 -5.71
CA ALA A 88 4.12 6.70 -6.52
C ALA A 88 4.40 6.74 -8.03
N PRO A 89 4.70 7.88 -8.66
CA PRO A 89 5.01 7.92 -10.09
C PRO A 89 6.28 7.12 -10.44
N ALA A 90 7.30 7.14 -9.57
CA ALA A 90 8.50 6.34 -9.78
C ALA A 90 8.23 4.85 -9.56
N THR A 91 7.41 4.49 -8.57
CA THR A 91 6.95 3.11 -8.37
C THR A 91 6.23 2.60 -9.61
N GLU A 92 5.29 3.35 -10.15
CA GLU A 92 4.58 2.99 -11.38
C GLU A 92 5.55 2.84 -12.58
N ALA A 93 6.50 3.76 -12.72
CA ALA A 93 7.42 3.75 -13.85
C ALA A 93 8.43 2.59 -13.82
N TYR A 94 9.00 2.30 -12.64
CA TYR A 94 10.13 1.37 -12.51
C TYR A 94 9.78 -0.02 -11.99
N MET A 95 8.60 -0.21 -11.41
CA MET A 95 8.23 -1.44 -10.68
C MET A 95 7.02 -2.17 -11.27
N LYS A 96 6.72 -1.97 -12.56
CA LYS A 96 5.58 -2.63 -13.24
C LYS A 96 5.68 -4.15 -13.30
N ASP A 97 6.87 -4.70 -13.21
CA ASP A 97 7.15 -6.13 -13.18
C ASP A 97 6.87 -6.80 -11.84
N LEU A 98 6.53 -6.03 -10.81
CA LEU A 98 6.07 -6.59 -9.54
C LEU A 98 4.80 -7.42 -9.71
N PHE A 99 4.75 -8.53 -8.98
CA PHE A 99 3.52 -9.29 -8.85
C PHE A 99 2.43 -8.45 -8.17
N SER A 100 2.79 -7.74 -7.11
CA SER A 100 1.86 -6.90 -6.37
C SER A 100 2.58 -5.88 -5.47
N LEU A 101 1.83 -4.87 -5.06
CA LEU A 101 2.25 -3.86 -4.11
C LEU A 101 1.34 -3.94 -2.88
N GLU A 102 1.89 -4.34 -1.73
CA GLU A 102 1.18 -4.28 -0.46
C GLU A 102 1.22 -2.85 0.07
N MET A 103 0.11 -2.16 0.00
CA MET A 103 0.10 -0.73 0.25
C MET A 103 -0.94 -0.27 1.28
N TRP A 104 -1.76 -1.18 1.81
CA TRP A 104 -2.89 -0.81 2.64
C TRP A 104 -3.27 -1.89 3.64
N GLY A 105 -4.02 -1.52 4.69
CA GLY A 105 -4.54 -2.43 5.70
C GLY A 105 -3.72 -2.49 6.99
N GLY A 106 -4.11 -3.34 7.91
CA GLY A 106 -3.46 -3.50 9.21
C GLY A 106 -3.36 -2.19 9.99
N ALA A 107 -2.22 -1.99 10.67
CA ALA A 107 -1.97 -0.78 11.46
C ALA A 107 -1.90 0.50 10.60
N THR A 108 -1.55 0.40 9.32
CA THR A 108 -1.56 1.55 8.41
C THR A 108 -2.95 2.18 8.30
N TYR A 109 -4.00 1.35 8.29
CA TYR A 109 -5.38 1.82 8.28
C TYR A 109 -5.73 2.56 9.57
N ASP A 110 -5.46 1.96 10.72
CA ASP A 110 -5.77 2.53 12.03
C ASP A 110 -5.00 3.83 12.30
N VAL A 111 -3.69 3.84 12.01
CA VAL A 111 -2.84 5.01 12.23
C VAL A 111 -3.24 6.19 11.35
N ALA A 112 -3.69 5.96 10.13
CA ALA A 112 -4.17 7.03 9.26
C ALA A 112 -5.30 7.83 9.92
N TYR A 113 -6.26 7.15 10.53
CA TYR A 113 -7.33 7.80 11.28
C TYR A 113 -6.86 8.40 12.60
N ARG A 114 -6.18 7.61 13.42
CA ARG A 114 -5.93 7.92 14.81
C ARG A 114 -4.86 8.98 15.01
N PHE A 115 -3.83 8.97 14.19
CA PHE A 115 -2.65 9.80 14.42
C PHE A 115 -2.31 10.76 13.28
N LEU A 116 -2.67 10.43 12.04
CA LEU A 116 -2.33 11.27 10.90
C LEU A 116 -3.49 12.19 10.48
N ASN A 117 -4.67 11.99 11.04
CA ASN A 117 -5.89 12.71 10.67
C ASN A 117 -6.14 12.62 9.15
N GLU A 118 -5.92 11.44 8.58
CA GLU A 118 -6.10 11.14 7.16
C GLU A 118 -7.09 10.01 6.97
N SER A 119 -7.90 10.07 5.91
CA SER A 119 -8.75 8.95 5.52
C SER A 119 -7.93 7.89 4.79
N PRO A 120 -7.84 6.65 5.31
CA PRO A 120 -7.18 5.55 4.60
C PRO A 120 -7.87 5.22 3.28
N TRP A 121 -9.17 5.47 3.15
CA TRP A 121 -9.92 5.30 1.92
C TRP A 121 -9.49 6.27 0.82
N ILE A 122 -9.31 7.55 1.18
CA ILE A 122 -8.80 8.58 0.26
C ILE A 122 -7.36 8.26 -0.13
N ARG A 123 -6.54 7.75 0.81
CA ARG A 123 -5.18 7.29 0.52
C ARG A 123 -5.19 6.20 -0.56
N LEU A 124 -6.02 5.18 -0.39
CA LEU A 124 -6.16 4.10 -1.37
C LEU A 124 -6.51 4.62 -2.77
N GLN A 125 -7.52 5.49 -2.85
CA GLN A 125 -7.96 6.09 -4.11
C GLN A 125 -6.88 6.91 -4.80
N LYS A 126 -6.18 7.75 -4.05
CA LYS A 126 -5.10 8.60 -4.58
C LYS A 126 -3.93 7.76 -5.09
N LEU A 127 -3.51 6.75 -4.32
CA LEU A 127 -2.42 5.86 -4.73
C LEU A 127 -2.80 5.02 -5.95
N ARG A 128 -4.04 4.51 -6.01
CA ARG A 128 -4.51 3.78 -7.19
C ARG A 128 -4.48 4.65 -8.46
N LYS A 129 -4.80 5.95 -8.33
CA LYS A 129 -4.73 6.88 -9.45
C LYS A 129 -3.31 7.06 -9.98
N GLU A 130 -2.32 7.12 -9.09
CA GLU A 130 -0.91 7.31 -9.46
C GLU A 130 -0.21 6.00 -9.87
N ILE A 131 -0.72 4.85 -9.41
CA ILE A 131 -0.18 3.51 -9.71
C ILE A 131 -1.31 2.66 -10.31
N PRO A 132 -1.68 2.86 -11.58
CA PRO A 132 -2.81 2.19 -12.18
C PRO A 132 -2.55 0.74 -12.58
N ASP A 133 -1.29 0.36 -12.87
CA ASP A 133 -0.97 -0.86 -13.62
C ASP A 133 -0.56 -2.05 -12.75
N ILE A 134 -0.24 -1.82 -11.47
CA ILE A 134 0.22 -2.85 -10.54
C ILE A 134 -0.93 -3.32 -9.64
N LEU A 135 -1.01 -4.64 -9.36
CA LEU A 135 -1.96 -5.20 -8.39
C LEU A 135 -1.66 -4.70 -6.98
N PHE A 136 -2.68 -4.21 -6.30
CA PHE A 136 -2.58 -3.86 -4.89
C PHE A 136 -2.95 -5.02 -3.99
N GLN A 137 -2.20 -5.17 -2.90
CA GLN A 137 -2.52 -6.06 -1.81
C GLN A 137 -2.87 -5.27 -0.55
N MET A 138 -3.73 -5.87 0.27
CA MET A 138 -4.09 -5.37 1.59
C MET A 138 -3.85 -6.46 2.63
N LEU A 139 -3.25 -6.10 3.77
CA LEU A 139 -3.25 -6.97 4.93
C LEU A 139 -4.62 -6.93 5.61
N PHE A 140 -5.27 -8.08 5.64
CA PHE A 140 -6.55 -8.27 6.30
C PHE A 140 -6.45 -9.40 7.33
N ARG A 141 -6.84 -9.14 8.58
CA ARG A 141 -6.64 -10.04 9.72
C ARG A 141 -7.84 -10.95 9.97
N ALA A 142 -8.35 -11.59 8.93
CA ALA A 142 -9.54 -12.45 9.00
C ALA A 142 -10.70 -11.75 9.73
N SER A 143 -11.30 -12.37 10.75
CA SER A 143 -12.40 -11.81 11.53
C SER A 143 -12.06 -10.51 12.28
N ASN A 144 -10.78 -10.20 12.48
CA ASN A 144 -10.36 -8.95 13.10
C ASN A 144 -10.27 -7.78 12.10
N GLY A 145 -10.46 -8.05 10.81
CA GLY A 145 -10.40 -7.02 9.77
C GLY A 145 -9.06 -6.28 9.78
N VAL A 146 -9.12 -4.98 10.03
CA VAL A 146 -7.94 -4.12 10.22
C VAL A 146 -7.71 -3.78 11.70
N GLY A 147 -8.50 -4.32 12.60
CA GLY A 147 -8.45 -4.07 14.06
C GLY A 147 -7.74 -5.17 14.85
N TYR A 148 -8.07 -5.23 16.14
CA TYR A 148 -7.45 -6.13 17.13
C TYR A 148 -8.45 -7.07 17.80
N THR A 149 -9.74 -6.90 17.54
CA THR A 149 -10.84 -7.73 18.07
C THR A 149 -11.68 -8.23 16.90
N ASN A 150 -12.41 -9.32 17.13
CA ASN A 150 -13.29 -9.88 16.11
C ASN A 150 -14.46 -8.94 15.83
N TYR A 151 -14.71 -8.71 14.56
CA TYR A 151 -15.89 -8.01 14.08
C TYR A 151 -16.96 -9.00 13.64
N PRO A 152 -18.26 -8.62 13.74
CA PRO A 152 -19.33 -9.40 13.15
C PRO A 152 -19.17 -9.53 11.61
N ASP A 153 -19.66 -10.64 11.05
CA ASP A 153 -19.51 -10.96 9.63
C ASP A 153 -20.07 -9.89 8.70
N ASN A 154 -21.18 -9.23 9.09
CA ASN A 154 -21.76 -8.14 8.33
C ASN A 154 -20.83 -6.91 8.22
N VAL A 155 -20.06 -6.63 9.26
CA VAL A 155 -19.07 -5.54 9.26
C VAL A 155 -17.90 -5.91 8.33
N ILE A 156 -17.42 -7.15 8.42
CA ILE A 156 -16.35 -7.66 7.57
C ILE A 156 -16.78 -7.61 6.09
N THR A 157 -17.97 -8.13 5.79
CA THR A 157 -18.50 -8.13 4.42
C THR A 157 -18.64 -6.72 3.88
N LYS A 158 -19.18 -5.79 4.67
CA LYS A 158 -19.32 -4.39 4.27
C LYS A 158 -17.96 -3.73 4.05
N PHE A 159 -16.99 -3.99 4.93
CA PHE A 159 -15.63 -3.46 4.78
C PHE A 159 -14.98 -3.91 3.47
N ILE A 160 -15.07 -5.21 3.16
CA ILE A 160 -14.54 -5.79 1.92
C ILE A 160 -15.19 -5.15 0.70
N LYS A 161 -16.52 -5.00 0.74
CA LYS A 161 -17.27 -4.36 -0.35
C LYS A 161 -16.84 -2.91 -0.55
N GLU A 162 -16.72 -2.13 0.51
CA GLU A 162 -16.23 -0.74 0.44
C GLU A 162 -14.80 -0.66 -0.08
N ALA A 163 -13.92 -1.56 0.36
CA ALA A 163 -12.54 -1.60 -0.13
C ALA A 163 -12.48 -1.89 -1.65
N TYR A 164 -13.35 -2.75 -2.13
CA TYR A 164 -13.50 -3.05 -3.55
C TYR A 164 -14.06 -1.88 -4.35
N GLU A 165 -15.10 -1.21 -3.84
CA GLU A 165 -15.76 -0.08 -4.51
C GLU A 165 -14.88 1.19 -4.51
N LYS A 166 -14.08 1.39 -3.46
CA LYS A 166 -13.17 2.54 -3.34
C LYS A 166 -11.87 2.37 -4.11
N ASN A 167 -11.64 1.24 -4.71
CA ASN A 167 -10.55 1.03 -5.64
C ASN A 167 -11.02 1.44 -7.05
N PRO A 168 -10.80 2.69 -7.49
CA PRO A 168 -11.62 3.37 -8.53
C PRO A 168 -11.40 2.89 -9.97
N LEU A 169 -10.67 1.84 -10.19
CA LEU A 169 -10.41 1.33 -11.53
C LEU A 169 -10.98 -0.08 -11.69
N ASN A 170 -12.25 -0.10 -12.12
CA ASN A 170 -12.97 -1.23 -12.71
C ASN A 170 -12.59 -2.64 -12.24
N GLY A 171 -13.19 -3.07 -11.13
CA GLY A 171 -13.66 -4.45 -10.97
C GLY A 171 -12.65 -5.59 -10.89
N SER A 172 -11.35 -5.36 -10.93
CA SER A 172 -10.41 -6.42 -10.62
C SER A 172 -10.21 -6.51 -9.11
N SER A 173 -10.54 -7.65 -8.54
CA SER A 173 -10.27 -7.93 -7.14
C SER A 173 -8.76 -7.97 -6.91
N ASP A 174 -8.20 -6.87 -6.46
CA ASP A 174 -6.84 -6.89 -5.92
C ASP A 174 -6.82 -7.93 -4.80
N ALA A 175 -5.82 -8.81 -4.83
CA ALA A 175 -5.76 -9.95 -3.95
C ALA A 175 -5.78 -9.50 -2.48
N MET A 176 -6.75 -9.98 -1.74
CA MET A 176 -6.79 -9.84 -0.28
C MET A 176 -6.13 -11.07 0.34
N ASN A 177 -5.13 -10.83 1.17
CA ASN A 177 -4.47 -11.91 1.90
C ASN A 177 -5.35 -12.30 3.10
N GLY A 178 -6.01 -13.49 3.07
CA GLY A 178 -6.86 -13.94 4.17
C GLY A 178 -8.07 -14.80 3.76
N PHE A 179 -7.94 -15.60 2.75
CA PHE A 179 -9.01 -16.31 2.03
C PHE A 179 -9.83 -17.42 2.72
N PRO A 180 -9.57 -17.96 3.90
CA PRO A 180 -10.41 -19.05 4.38
C PRO A 180 -11.84 -18.65 4.76
N HIS A 181 -12.08 -17.41 5.18
CA HIS A 181 -13.39 -16.98 5.68
C HIS A 181 -14.29 -16.27 4.66
N ILE A 182 -13.75 -15.85 3.51
CA ILE A 182 -14.54 -15.16 2.46
C ILE A 182 -15.39 -16.15 1.63
N ARG A 183 -15.17 -17.46 1.74
CA ARG A 183 -15.95 -18.48 1.02
C ARG A 183 -17.38 -18.68 1.51
N LYS A 184 -17.80 -17.99 2.57
CA LYS A 184 -19.16 -18.11 3.13
C LYS A 184 -20.03 -16.88 2.93
N ALA A 185 -19.58 -15.87 2.18
CA ALA A 185 -20.38 -14.72 1.81
C ALA A 185 -20.76 -14.74 0.34
#